data_af045f500baa56b6c537ee41b8ac70e9
#
_entry.id   af045f500baa56b6c537ee41b8ac70e9
#
_cell.length_a   1.000
_cell.length_b   1.000
_cell.length_c   1.000
_cell.angle_alpha   90.00
_cell.angle_beta   90.00
_cell.angle_gamma   90.00
#
_symmetry.space_group_name_H-M   'P 1'
#
loop_
_entity.id
_entity.type
_entity.pdbx_description
1 polymer ?
#
loop_
_entity_poly.entity_id
_entity_poly.type
_entity_poly.pdbx_seq_one_letter_code
_entity_poly.pdbx_strand_id
1 'polypeptide(L)'
;MALVHRSAGGRRRADNERLEFLGDRVLGLAVADLLYHRFAAEPEGGLSKRHAALVRRETLAEIGRDWALGPLLQLSAGERAAGGAANPATLADAVEAIIGAIYEDGGFAPARDLVVRFWSPRLAGLAEAPRDAKTSLQEWSQAHGLGLPAYREVAREGPSHDPRFVVEVALAPHPPVRAEGRSKRAAEQEAAAVMLARVAE
;
A
#
# COMPACT_ATOMS: atom_id res chain seq x y z
N MET A 1 -26.05 -0.94 7.31
CA MET A 1 -25.02 -0.74 8.35
C MET A 1 -23.68 -0.35 7.73
N ALA A 2 -23.17 -1.04 6.75
CA ALA A 2 -21.85 -0.79 6.14
C ALA A 2 -21.60 0.65 5.65
N LEU A 3 -22.63 1.39 5.28
CA LEU A 3 -22.56 2.77 4.81
C LEU A 3 -22.86 3.82 5.89
N VAL A 4 -22.98 3.43 7.15
CA VAL A 4 -23.25 4.37 8.26
C VAL A 4 -21.93 4.69 8.94
N HIS A 5 -21.38 5.87 8.65
CA HIS A 5 -20.17 6.34 9.30
C HIS A 5 -20.44 6.69 10.78
N ARG A 6 -19.44 6.48 11.65
CA ARG A 6 -19.52 6.78 13.09
C ARG A 6 -20.06 8.18 13.42
N SER A 7 -19.84 9.18 12.57
CA SER A 7 -20.37 10.52 12.78
C SER A 7 -21.90 10.61 12.67
N ALA A 8 -22.53 9.71 11.91
CA ALA A 8 -23.99 9.63 11.77
C ALA A 8 -24.60 8.62 12.78
N GLY A 9 -23.77 7.78 13.40
CA GLY A 9 -24.14 6.89 14.48
C GLY A 9 -24.31 7.70 15.77
N GLY A 10 -25.49 7.73 16.34
CA GLY A 10 -25.68 8.23 17.71
C GLY A 10 -25.43 7.08 18.70
N ARG A 11 -25.39 7.39 20.03
CA ARG A 11 -25.18 6.40 21.11
C ARG A 11 -26.01 5.09 21.04
N ARG A 12 -26.99 5.00 20.15
CA ARG A 12 -27.89 3.85 19.95
C ARG A 12 -27.97 3.34 18.50
N ARG A 13 -27.24 3.92 17.56
CA ARG A 13 -27.29 3.52 16.15
C ARG A 13 -25.98 2.80 15.80
N ALA A 14 -26.11 1.59 15.31
CA ALA A 14 -24.95 0.82 14.84
C ALA A 14 -24.32 1.53 13.62
N ASP A 15 -23.03 1.72 13.66
CA ASP A 15 -22.18 2.23 12.59
C ASP A 15 -21.41 1.10 11.89
N ASN A 16 -20.48 1.48 11.00
CA ASN A 16 -19.73 0.53 10.21
C ASN A 16 -18.43 0.00 10.87
N GLU A 17 -18.01 0.52 12.02
CA GLU A 17 -16.69 0.20 12.61
C GLU A 17 -16.47 -1.31 12.85
N ARG A 18 -17.49 -2.04 13.28
CA ARG A 18 -17.37 -3.49 13.48
C ARG A 18 -17.27 -4.26 12.18
N LEU A 19 -17.98 -3.81 11.14
CA LEU A 19 -17.92 -4.42 9.80
C LEU A 19 -16.60 -4.07 9.11
N GLU A 20 -16.09 -2.86 9.28
CA GLU A 20 -14.76 -2.43 8.86
C GLU A 20 -13.69 -3.33 9.46
N PHE A 21 -13.70 -3.51 10.81
CA PHE A 21 -12.75 -4.40 11.48
C PHE A 21 -12.73 -5.81 10.90
N LEU A 22 -13.91 -6.39 10.65
CA LEU A 22 -14.04 -7.73 10.07
C LEU A 22 -13.59 -7.72 8.61
N GLY A 23 -14.03 -6.73 7.84
CA GLY A 23 -13.76 -6.60 6.42
C GLY A 23 -12.28 -6.44 6.09
N ASP A 24 -11.52 -5.69 6.90
CA ASP A 24 -10.07 -5.58 6.77
C ASP A 24 -9.39 -6.97 6.83
N ARG A 25 -9.79 -7.84 7.77
CA ARG A 25 -9.24 -9.20 7.89
C ARG A 25 -9.65 -10.10 6.72
N VAL A 26 -10.90 -9.99 6.27
CA VAL A 26 -11.41 -10.73 5.10
C VAL A 26 -10.72 -10.28 3.81
N LEU A 27 -10.56 -8.97 3.63
CA LEU A 27 -9.81 -8.37 2.52
C LEU A 27 -8.36 -8.87 2.50
N GLY A 28 -7.68 -8.78 3.66
CA GLY A 28 -6.29 -9.24 3.78
C GLY A 28 -6.12 -10.71 3.37
N LEU A 29 -7.02 -11.59 3.84
CA LEU A 29 -7.00 -13.00 3.46
C LEU A 29 -7.31 -13.20 1.96
N ALA A 30 -8.33 -12.53 1.43
CA ALA A 30 -8.72 -12.67 0.02
C ALA A 30 -7.64 -12.17 -0.95
N VAL A 31 -6.96 -11.07 -0.61
CA VAL A 31 -5.81 -10.55 -1.36
C VAL A 31 -4.62 -11.49 -1.26
N ALA A 32 -4.32 -12.05 -0.09
CA ALA A 32 -3.25 -13.03 0.09
C ALA A 32 -3.49 -14.29 -0.74
N ASP A 33 -4.71 -14.83 -0.72
CA ASP A 33 -5.13 -15.98 -1.54
C ASP A 33 -4.98 -15.69 -3.04
N LEU A 34 -5.44 -14.52 -3.48
CA LEU A 34 -5.30 -14.07 -4.88
C LEU A 34 -3.83 -13.99 -5.31
N LEU A 35 -2.97 -13.41 -4.49
CA LEU A 35 -1.54 -13.26 -4.77
C LEU A 35 -0.83 -14.61 -4.78
N TYR A 36 -1.10 -15.48 -3.81
CA TYR A 36 -0.52 -16.81 -3.70
C TYR A 36 -0.75 -17.64 -4.96
N HIS A 37 -1.95 -17.61 -5.50
CA HIS A 37 -2.28 -18.36 -6.71
C HIS A 37 -1.79 -17.68 -7.99
N ARG A 38 -1.73 -16.34 -8.01
CA ARG A 38 -1.33 -15.58 -9.22
C ARG A 38 0.18 -15.54 -9.43
N PHE A 39 0.95 -15.56 -8.35
CA PHE A 39 2.42 -15.40 -8.35
C PHE A 39 3.11 -16.59 -7.67
N ALA A 40 2.79 -17.80 -8.10
CA ALA A 40 3.23 -19.05 -7.47
C ALA A 40 4.75 -19.23 -7.35
N ALA A 41 5.53 -18.57 -8.21
CA ALA A 41 7.00 -18.63 -8.18
C ALA A 41 7.63 -17.45 -7.41
N GLU A 42 6.82 -16.49 -6.93
CA GLU A 42 7.34 -15.31 -6.26
C GLU A 42 7.64 -15.61 -4.78
N PRO A 43 8.81 -15.22 -4.24
CA PRO A 43 9.12 -15.41 -2.83
C PRO A 43 8.22 -14.55 -1.92
N GLU A 44 8.08 -14.96 -0.66
CA GLU A 44 7.22 -14.33 0.36
C GLU A 44 7.39 -12.81 0.43
N GLY A 45 8.63 -12.31 0.42
CA GLY A 45 8.90 -10.87 0.47
C GLY A 45 8.30 -10.07 -0.69
N GLY A 46 8.18 -10.66 -1.88
CA GLY A 46 7.49 -10.09 -3.03
C GLY A 46 5.97 -10.06 -2.83
N LEU A 47 5.42 -11.19 -2.39
CA LEU A 47 3.98 -11.31 -2.07
C LEU A 47 3.57 -10.33 -0.98
N SER A 48 4.35 -10.17 0.09
CA SER A 48 4.10 -9.22 1.17
C SER A 48 4.09 -7.76 0.69
N LYS A 49 5.01 -7.37 -0.19
CA LYS A 49 5.03 -6.02 -0.78
C LYS A 49 3.80 -5.75 -1.64
N ARG A 50 3.40 -6.72 -2.47
CA ARG A 50 2.17 -6.62 -3.29
C ARG A 50 0.93 -6.53 -2.41
N HIS A 51 0.85 -7.38 -1.39
CA HIS A 51 -0.24 -7.37 -0.42
C HIS A 51 -0.39 -5.99 0.22
N ALA A 52 0.69 -5.44 0.80
CA ALA A 52 0.68 -4.12 1.41
C ALA A 52 0.24 -3.01 0.44
N ALA A 53 0.63 -3.08 -0.84
CA ALA A 53 0.21 -2.12 -1.86
C ALA A 53 -1.28 -2.22 -2.20
N LEU A 54 -1.86 -3.41 -2.14
CA LEU A 54 -3.25 -3.67 -2.51
C LEU A 54 -4.25 -3.39 -1.38
N VAL A 55 -3.85 -3.56 -0.12
CA VAL A 55 -4.72 -3.33 1.05
C VAL A 55 -4.54 -1.95 1.68
N ARG A 56 -3.68 -1.09 1.14
CA ARG A 56 -3.46 0.24 1.68
C ARG A 56 -4.67 1.15 1.45
N ARG A 57 -4.81 2.14 2.32
CA ARG A 57 -5.91 3.13 2.30
C ARG A 57 -6.13 3.77 0.93
N GLU A 58 -5.06 4.15 0.25
CA GLU A 58 -5.15 4.82 -1.06
C GLU A 58 -5.84 3.94 -2.09
N THR A 59 -5.48 2.66 -2.15
CA THR A 59 -6.08 1.66 -3.05
C THR A 59 -7.56 1.43 -2.73
N LEU A 60 -7.90 1.32 -1.44
CA LEU A 60 -9.29 1.17 -1.01
C LEU A 60 -10.11 2.42 -1.33
N ALA A 61 -9.54 3.61 -1.12
CA ALA A 61 -10.21 4.87 -1.44
C ALA A 61 -10.47 5.01 -2.95
N GLU A 62 -9.57 4.54 -3.80
CA GLU A 62 -9.79 4.47 -5.26
C GLU A 62 -10.98 3.56 -5.58
N ILE A 63 -11.02 2.36 -4.99
CA ILE A 63 -12.14 1.43 -5.14
C ILE A 63 -13.45 2.07 -4.64
N GLY A 64 -13.41 2.75 -3.51
CA GLY A 64 -14.57 3.47 -2.99
C GLY A 64 -15.09 4.58 -3.94
N ARG A 65 -14.19 5.23 -4.68
CA ARG A 65 -14.57 6.17 -5.75
C ARG A 65 -15.17 5.46 -6.95
N ASP A 66 -14.55 4.37 -7.40
CA ASP A 66 -15.04 3.56 -8.53
C ASP A 66 -16.46 3.00 -8.24
N TRP A 67 -16.75 2.68 -6.99
CA TRP A 67 -18.08 2.26 -6.54
C TRP A 67 -19.03 3.45 -6.28
N ALA A 68 -18.58 4.69 -6.47
CA ALA A 68 -19.35 5.90 -6.20
C ALA A 68 -19.95 5.93 -4.77
N LEU A 69 -19.17 5.50 -3.75
CA LEU A 69 -19.67 5.36 -2.38
C LEU A 69 -19.99 6.71 -1.72
N GLY A 70 -19.25 7.77 -2.04
CA GLY A 70 -19.38 9.07 -1.36
C GLY A 70 -20.83 9.57 -1.19
N PRO A 71 -21.67 9.63 -2.25
CA PRO A 71 -23.07 10.02 -2.15
C PRO A 71 -23.92 9.07 -1.29
N LEU A 72 -23.54 7.80 -1.18
CA LEU A 72 -24.29 6.76 -0.46
C LEU A 72 -23.98 6.74 1.03
N LEU A 73 -22.86 7.34 1.46
CA LEU A 73 -22.44 7.36 2.86
C LEU A 73 -23.41 8.17 3.72
N GLN A 74 -23.82 7.59 4.82
CA GLN A 74 -24.55 8.27 5.87
C GLN A 74 -23.55 8.94 6.83
N LEU A 75 -23.42 10.26 6.70
CA LEU A 75 -22.53 11.13 7.48
C LEU A 75 -23.37 12.13 8.28
N SER A 76 -22.86 12.61 9.40
CA SER A 76 -23.43 13.79 10.03
C SER A 76 -23.34 15.00 9.10
N ALA A 77 -24.18 16.01 9.33
CA ALA A 77 -24.16 17.23 8.54
C ALA A 77 -22.79 17.94 8.60
N GLY A 78 -22.15 17.96 9.77
CA GLY A 78 -20.82 18.54 9.95
C GLY A 78 -19.73 17.78 9.19
N GLU A 79 -19.73 16.45 9.26
CA GLU A 79 -18.76 15.60 8.54
C GLU A 79 -18.93 15.74 7.02
N ARG A 80 -20.17 15.79 6.55
CA ARG A 80 -20.44 16.01 5.13
C ARG A 80 -19.98 17.39 4.65
N ALA A 81 -20.22 18.43 5.44
CA ALA A 81 -19.78 19.80 5.13
C ALA A 81 -18.23 19.92 5.13
N ALA A 82 -17.55 19.13 5.95
CA ALA A 82 -16.09 19.04 5.99
C ALA A 82 -15.48 18.20 4.86
N GLY A 83 -16.28 17.72 3.90
CA GLY A 83 -15.79 16.91 2.77
C GLY A 83 -15.63 15.42 3.08
N GLY A 84 -16.20 14.92 4.17
CA GLY A 84 -16.08 13.53 4.61
C GLY A 84 -16.51 12.51 3.56
N ALA A 85 -17.43 12.85 2.66
CA ALA A 85 -17.89 11.99 1.57
C ALA A 85 -16.79 11.68 0.51
N ALA A 86 -15.77 12.53 0.40
CA ALA A 86 -14.64 12.36 -0.50
C ALA A 86 -13.34 12.00 0.26
N ASN A 87 -13.38 11.93 1.59
CA ASN A 87 -12.22 11.64 2.42
C ASN A 87 -11.72 10.22 2.16
N PRO A 88 -10.42 10.04 1.83
CA PRO A 88 -9.86 8.72 1.54
C PRO A 88 -10.02 7.71 2.68
N ALA A 89 -9.91 8.13 3.94
CA ALA A 89 -10.11 7.23 5.07
C ALA A 89 -11.57 6.75 5.12
N THR A 90 -12.53 7.66 5.06
CA THR A 90 -13.97 7.33 5.10
C THR A 90 -14.39 6.40 3.95
N LEU A 91 -13.81 6.59 2.75
CA LEU A 91 -14.06 5.71 1.61
C LEU A 91 -13.45 4.33 1.82
N ALA A 92 -12.22 4.25 2.36
CA ALA A 92 -11.56 2.99 2.64
C ALA A 92 -12.33 2.19 3.70
N ASP A 93 -12.68 2.81 4.82
CA ASP A 93 -13.45 2.20 5.91
C ASP A 93 -14.80 1.64 5.39
N ALA A 94 -15.45 2.37 4.47
CA ALA A 94 -16.70 1.92 3.86
C ALA A 94 -16.51 0.71 2.92
N VAL A 95 -15.42 0.64 2.16
CA VAL A 95 -15.08 -0.52 1.32
C VAL A 95 -14.86 -1.75 2.19
N GLU A 96 -14.08 -1.63 3.26
CA GLU A 96 -13.87 -2.72 4.22
C GLU A 96 -15.19 -3.15 4.86
N ALA A 97 -16.01 -2.19 5.31
CA ALA A 97 -17.29 -2.51 5.92
C ALA A 97 -18.25 -3.23 4.95
N ILE A 98 -18.22 -2.93 3.64
CA ILE A 98 -18.99 -3.65 2.62
C ILE A 98 -18.48 -5.08 2.49
N ILE A 99 -17.16 -5.30 2.45
CA ILE A 99 -16.55 -6.63 2.40
C ILE A 99 -16.95 -7.44 3.64
N GLY A 100 -16.87 -6.82 4.83
CA GLY A 100 -17.31 -7.42 6.08
C GLY A 100 -18.79 -7.79 6.09
N ALA A 101 -19.66 -6.94 5.53
CA ALA A 101 -21.10 -7.21 5.42
C ALA A 101 -21.39 -8.39 4.47
N ILE A 102 -20.71 -8.47 3.34
CA ILE A 102 -20.85 -9.58 2.38
C ILE A 102 -20.37 -10.89 3.02
N TYR A 103 -19.29 -10.84 3.78
CA TYR A 103 -18.78 -11.99 4.51
C TYR A 103 -19.78 -12.47 5.58
N GLU A 104 -20.37 -11.57 6.35
CA GLU A 104 -21.39 -11.93 7.37
C GLU A 104 -22.65 -12.54 6.74
N ASP A 105 -23.05 -12.06 5.56
CA ASP A 105 -24.24 -12.55 4.86
C ASP A 105 -24.02 -13.87 4.13
N GLY A 106 -22.90 -14.04 3.44
CA GLY A 106 -22.64 -15.14 2.52
C GLY A 106 -21.36 -15.94 2.74
N GLY A 107 -20.56 -15.58 3.75
CA GLY A 107 -19.27 -16.23 4.03
C GLY A 107 -18.14 -15.76 3.11
N PHE A 108 -17.02 -16.50 3.13
CA PHE A 108 -15.78 -16.08 2.46
C PHE A 108 -15.88 -16.07 0.94
N ALA A 109 -16.58 -17.03 0.34
CA ALA A 109 -16.59 -17.17 -1.13
C ALA A 109 -17.11 -15.92 -1.85
N PRO A 110 -18.31 -15.37 -1.56
CA PRO A 110 -18.78 -14.16 -2.22
C PRO A 110 -17.93 -12.92 -1.89
N ALA A 111 -17.37 -12.82 -0.70
CA ALA A 111 -16.45 -11.73 -0.35
C ALA A 111 -15.16 -11.81 -1.16
N ARG A 112 -14.57 -13.01 -1.30
CA ARG A 112 -13.41 -13.28 -2.14
C ARG A 112 -13.69 -12.96 -3.62
N ASP A 113 -14.84 -13.36 -4.15
CA ASP A 113 -15.21 -13.11 -5.55
C ASP A 113 -15.31 -11.60 -5.83
N LEU A 114 -15.86 -10.82 -4.89
CA LEU A 114 -15.83 -9.35 -4.96
C LEU A 114 -14.40 -8.83 -5.02
N VAL A 115 -13.54 -9.29 -4.11
CA VAL A 115 -12.12 -8.86 -4.07
C VAL A 115 -11.44 -9.24 -5.37
N VAL A 116 -11.54 -10.47 -5.84
CA VAL A 116 -10.95 -10.90 -7.12
C VAL A 116 -11.39 -9.99 -8.27
N ARG A 117 -12.68 -9.67 -8.36
CA ARG A 117 -13.24 -8.84 -9.42
C ARG A 117 -12.64 -7.44 -9.47
N PHE A 118 -12.48 -6.78 -8.32
CA PHE A 118 -12.07 -5.38 -8.28
C PHE A 118 -10.57 -5.17 -8.02
N TRP A 119 -9.87 -6.16 -7.46
CA TRP A 119 -8.42 -6.08 -7.23
C TRP A 119 -7.59 -6.66 -8.37
N SER A 120 -8.09 -7.66 -9.15
CA SER A 120 -7.34 -8.24 -10.27
C SER A 120 -6.86 -7.22 -11.31
N PRO A 121 -7.66 -6.21 -11.72
CA PRO A 121 -7.18 -5.19 -12.64
C PRO A 121 -6.00 -4.37 -12.10
N ARG A 122 -5.93 -4.17 -10.79
CA ARG A 122 -4.86 -3.44 -10.11
C ARG A 122 -3.56 -4.23 -10.02
N LEU A 123 -3.63 -5.56 -10.08
CA LEU A 123 -2.44 -6.41 -10.19
C LEU A 123 -1.65 -6.17 -11.47
N ALA A 124 -2.31 -5.81 -12.57
CA ALA A 124 -1.64 -5.51 -13.83
C ALA A 124 -0.71 -4.29 -13.71
N GLY A 125 -1.10 -3.28 -12.90
CA GLY A 125 -0.25 -2.13 -12.59
C GLY A 125 0.92 -2.44 -11.63
N LEU A 126 0.90 -3.62 -11.01
CA LEU A 126 1.95 -4.15 -10.14
C LEU A 126 2.75 -5.26 -10.86
N ALA A 127 2.89 -5.20 -12.20
CA ALA A 127 3.54 -6.23 -13.01
C ALA A 127 4.94 -6.60 -12.49
N GLU A 128 5.66 -5.65 -11.90
CA GLU A 128 6.78 -5.94 -11.01
C GLU A 128 6.38 -5.65 -9.56
N ALA A 129 6.69 -6.58 -8.63
CA ALA A 129 6.57 -6.26 -7.20
C ALA A 129 7.33 -4.94 -6.95
N PRO A 130 6.80 -4.01 -6.14
CA PRO A 130 7.54 -2.82 -5.77
C PRO A 130 8.90 -3.23 -5.25
N ARG A 131 9.92 -3.17 -6.12
CA ARG A 131 11.26 -3.61 -5.76
C ARG A 131 11.78 -2.63 -4.72
N ASP A 132 12.06 -3.12 -3.53
CA ASP A 132 12.86 -2.39 -2.58
C ASP A 132 14.31 -2.44 -3.11
N ALA A 133 14.74 -1.35 -3.74
CA ALA A 133 16.04 -1.31 -4.40
C ALA A 133 17.18 -1.58 -3.43
N LYS A 134 17.03 -1.19 -2.14
CA LYS A 134 18.01 -1.49 -1.10
C LYS A 134 18.11 -2.98 -0.84
N THR A 135 16.97 -3.68 -0.73
CA THR A 135 16.93 -5.14 -0.55
C THR A 135 17.50 -5.83 -1.78
N SER A 136 17.10 -5.42 -2.98
CA SER A 136 17.61 -6.01 -4.23
C SER A 136 19.12 -5.82 -4.39
N LEU A 137 19.65 -4.64 -4.06
CA LEU A 137 21.09 -4.37 -4.09
C LEU A 137 21.83 -5.21 -3.03
N GLN A 138 21.26 -5.40 -1.87
CA GLN A 138 21.83 -6.25 -0.82
C GLN A 138 21.85 -7.72 -1.24
N GLU A 139 20.76 -8.25 -1.78
CA GLU A 139 20.67 -9.61 -2.30
C GLU A 139 21.68 -9.83 -3.44
N TRP A 140 21.75 -8.88 -4.37
CA TRP A 140 22.72 -8.92 -5.46
C TRP A 140 24.16 -8.94 -4.95
N SER A 141 24.51 -8.06 -4.00
CA SER A 141 25.86 -7.99 -3.44
C SER A 141 26.26 -9.27 -2.72
N GLN A 142 25.34 -9.85 -1.96
CA GLN A 142 25.58 -11.14 -1.27
C GLN A 142 25.74 -12.29 -2.27
N ALA A 143 24.92 -12.36 -3.31
CA ALA A 143 25.04 -13.38 -4.37
C ALA A 143 26.38 -13.31 -5.11
N HIS A 144 27.01 -12.13 -5.17
CA HIS A 144 28.32 -11.92 -5.81
C HIS A 144 29.49 -11.94 -4.82
N GLY A 145 29.24 -12.32 -3.55
CA GLY A 145 30.30 -12.39 -2.53
C GLY A 145 30.87 -11.04 -2.10
N LEU A 146 30.14 -9.94 -2.37
CA LEU A 146 30.51 -8.60 -1.97
C LEU A 146 29.99 -8.28 -0.57
N GLY A 147 30.56 -7.27 0.07
CA GLY A 147 30.09 -6.77 1.36
C GLY A 147 28.69 -6.13 1.28
N LEU A 148 28.11 -5.80 2.44
CA LEU A 148 26.83 -5.09 2.48
C LEU A 148 26.97 -3.66 1.92
N PRO A 149 25.97 -3.17 1.14
CA PRO A 149 25.94 -1.78 0.70
C PRO A 149 25.89 -0.81 1.89
N ALA A 150 26.77 0.17 1.92
CA ALA A 150 26.85 1.18 2.98
C ALA A 150 26.19 2.49 2.51
N TYR A 151 25.23 3.01 3.29
CA TYR A 151 24.50 4.24 2.97
C TYR A 151 24.91 5.36 3.89
N ARG A 152 25.19 6.55 3.33
CA ARG A 152 25.57 7.75 4.08
C ARG A 152 24.79 8.95 3.55
N GLU A 153 24.14 9.69 4.44
CA GLU A 153 23.60 11.00 4.11
C GLU A 153 24.76 11.98 3.93
N VAL A 154 24.85 12.59 2.74
CA VAL A 154 25.95 13.50 2.37
C VAL A 154 25.51 14.96 2.38
N ALA A 155 24.21 15.23 2.15
CA ALA A 155 23.65 16.57 2.25
C ALA A 155 22.16 16.52 2.60
N ARG A 156 21.68 17.60 3.20
CA ARG A 156 20.28 17.90 3.38
C ARG A 156 20.06 19.37 3.02
N GLU A 157 19.24 19.60 2.01
CA GLU A 157 18.98 20.90 1.42
C GLU A 157 17.49 21.25 1.44
N GLY A 158 17.15 22.51 1.22
CA GLY A 158 15.78 23.00 1.14
C GLY A 158 15.16 23.37 2.48
N PRO A 159 13.96 23.98 2.44
CA PRO A 159 13.25 24.40 3.64
C PRO A 159 12.73 23.20 4.43
N SER A 160 12.45 23.40 5.72
CA SER A 160 11.99 22.33 6.62
C SER A 160 10.68 21.66 6.20
N HIS A 161 9.85 22.32 5.40
CA HIS A 161 8.57 21.77 4.88
C HIS A 161 8.71 21.07 3.52
N ASP A 162 9.87 21.22 2.83
CA ASP A 162 10.18 20.49 1.58
C ASP A 162 11.70 20.17 1.53
N PRO A 163 12.19 19.31 2.43
CA PRO A 163 13.60 18.94 2.49
C PRO A 163 13.99 18.03 1.33
N ARG A 164 15.19 18.23 0.79
CA ARG A 164 15.87 17.32 -0.12
C ARG A 164 17.02 16.65 0.60
N PHE A 165 17.04 15.34 0.56
CA PHE A 165 18.10 14.51 1.12
C PHE A 165 18.96 13.99 -0.01
N VAL A 166 20.28 14.12 0.13
CA VAL A 166 21.26 13.49 -0.76
C VAL A 166 21.91 12.34 -0.01
N VAL A 167 21.79 11.14 -0.55
CA VAL A 167 22.40 9.94 0.03
C VAL A 167 23.38 9.33 -0.94
N GLU A 168 24.51 8.89 -0.42
CA GLU A 168 25.54 8.13 -1.12
C GLU A 168 25.46 6.66 -0.70
N VAL A 169 25.44 5.75 -1.66
CA VAL A 169 25.64 4.31 -1.44
C VAL A 169 27.01 3.89 -1.94
N ALA A 170 27.75 3.17 -1.12
CA ALA A 170 29.03 2.56 -1.45
C ALA A 170 28.94 1.04 -1.41
N LEU A 171 29.49 0.40 -2.43
CA LEU A 171 29.59 -1.06 -2.56
C LEU A 171 30.91 -1.39 -3.28
N ALA A 172 31.94 -1.77 -2.53
CA ALA A 172 33.22 -2.14 -3.12
C ALA A 172 33.10 -3.40 -4.00
N PRO A 173 33.81 -3.47 -5.16
CA PRO A 173 34.78 -2.53 -5.67
C PRO A 173 34.20 -1.40 -6.52
N HIS A 174 32.89 -1.26 -6.60
CA HIS A 174 32.21 -0.30 -7.48
C HIS A 174 32.33 1.15 -6.95
N PRO A 175 32.42 2.14 -7.85
CA PRO A 175 32.39 3.54 -7.46
C PRO A 175 31.09 3.90 -6.74
N PRO A 176 31.13 4.73 -5.68
CA PRO A 176 29.91 5.13 -4.97
C PRO A 176 28.94 5.89 -5.89
N VAL A 177 27.66 5.81 -5.56
CA VAL A 177 26.56 6.45 -6.26
C VAL A 177 25.82 7.38 -5.32
N ARG A 178 25.43 8.55 -5.81
CA ARG A 178 24.60 9.53 -5.08
C ARG A 178 23.25 9.68 -5.74
N ALA A 179 22.22 9.84 -4.90
CA ALA A 179 20.88 10.17 -5.36
C ALA A 179 20.16 11.07 -4.34
N GLU A 180 19.10 11.70 -4.83
CA GLU A 180 18.29 12.65 -4.05
C GLU A 180 16.90 12.07 -3.79
N GLY A 181 16.25 12.56 -2.72
CA GLY A 181 14.86 12.22 -2.41
C GLY A 181 14.23 13.19 -1.41
N ARG A 182 12.90 13.24 -1.40
CA ARG A 182 12.12 14.06 -0.45
C ARG A 182 12.15 13.53 1.00
N SER A 183 12.72 12.38 1.21
CA SER A 183 13.03 11.81 2.52
C SER A 183 14.33 11.03 2.43
N LYS A 184 15.01 10.82 3.55
CA LYS A 184 16.21 9.99 3.61
C LYS A 184 15.98 8.61 3.02
N ARG A 185 14.85 7.97 3.37
CA ARG A 185 14.47 6.64 2.82
C ARG A 185 14.28 6.68 1.31
N ALA A 186 13.65 7.72 0.75
CA ALA A 186 13.47 7.85 -0.69
C ALA A 186 14.82 8.02 -1.42
N ALA A 187 15.73 8.85 -0.87
CA ALA A 187 17.06 9.02 -1.42
C ALA A 187 17.91 7.74 -1.35
N GLU A 188 17.79 6.96 -0.27
CA GLU A 188 18.45 5.66 -0.13
C GLU A 188 17.94 4.64 -1.17
N GLN A 189 16.64 4.59 -1.43
CA GLN A 189 16.05 3.72 -2.44
C GLN A 189 16.52 4.08 -3.84
N GLU A 190 16.54 5.38 -4.17
CA GLU A 190 17.01 5.87 -5.47
C GLU A 190 18.49 5.59 -5.68
N ALA A 191 19.34 5.85 -4.68
CA ALA A 191 20.76 5.53 -4.73
C ALA A 191 21.01 4.03 -4.95
N ALA A 192 20.23 3.18 -4.27
CA ALA A 192 20.30 1.73 -4.46
C ALA A 192 19.86 1.30 -5.86
N ALA A 193 18.79 1.90 -6.41
CA ALA A 193 18.30 1.60 -7.77
C ALA A 193 19.34 1.95 -8.84
N VAL A 194 19.96 3.13 -8.72
CA VAL A 194 21.01 3.56 -9.64
C VAL A 194 22.26 2.66 -9.54
N MET A 195 22.66 2.30 -8.31
CA MET A 195 23.79 1.37 -8.11
C MET A 195 23.48 0.02 -8.73
N LEU A 196 22.29 -0.54 -8.47
CA LEU A 196 21.87 -1.85 -8.98
C LEU A 196 21.84 -1.86 -10.51
N ALA A 197 21.33 -0.82 -11.16
CA ALA A 197 21.36 -0.70 -12.62
C ALA A 197 22.79 -0.71 -13.17
N ARG A 198 23.73 -0.04 -12.50
CA ARG A 198 25.14 0.04 -12.89
C ARG A 198 25.88 -1.29 -12.76
N VAL A 199 25.57 -2.09 -11.72
CA VAL A 199 26.29 -3.34 -11.45
C VAL A 199 25.66 -4.57 -12.12
N ALA A 200 24.43 -4.43 -12.65
CA ALA A 200 23.73 -5.48 -13.37
C ALA A 200 23.97 -5.46 -14.89
N GLU A 201 24.70 -4.43 -15.39
CA GLU A 201 25.22 -4.36 -16.76
C GLU A 201 26.50 -5.21 -16.90
#